data_505bb5272b189e4610351fc0ef801036
#
_entry.id   505bb5272b189e4610351fc0ef801036
#
_cell.length_a   1.000
_cell.length_b   1.000
_cell.length_c   1.000
_cell.angle_alpha   90.00
_cell.angle_beta   90.00
_cell.angle_gamma   90.00
#
_symmetry.space_group_name_H-M   'P 1'
#
loop_
_entity.id
_entity.type
_entity.pdbx_description
1 polymer ?
#
loop_
_entity_poly.entity_id
_entity_poly.type
_entity_poly.pdbx_seq_one_letter_code
_entity_poly.pdbx_strand_id
1 'polypeptide(L)'
;MTGKRNEIGLAIIGCGTIGRIRAEIARDYPGVGWLGLCDIKEDLGKKLAADSGADFFTTNYEELVKRSEVNAVIISTDENHHMMPTLAAIEQGHSLFIEKPLATDVKESQRVLDAIEAAGVDAVVGYTNRFRRRFLAVKQRLITGQIGEVTGVITRAIMNRMVPIATVQRTNQRENLTPMVVSGTHALDMSMWLMEGKTPVSIYARSNELALSQYGTKDSTFGVFVMDDDAMFSMNISWAAPVVWPGAVYGLEIGIIGDKGVIDIEDTHRDLILATEVPQGGGYVPDGFTPEYPRHVDFLTSYPAGDIYDGQFWGPMREETNAWYQRLYTGMNTPHATAAEGHKNLLLTMAMDLSSARGEELKLPLDLDEYYL
;
A
#
# COMPACT_ATOMS: atom_id res chain seq x y z
N MET A 1 17.36 34.68 -1.58
CA MET A 1 16.18 34.92 -0.74
C MET A 1 16.01 33.68 0.14
N THR A 2 16.34 33.81 1.41
CA THR A 2 16.14 32.73 2.40
C THR A 2 14.69 32.82 2.85
N GLY A 3 13.76 32.24 2.08
CA GLY A 3 12.40 32.01 2.55
C GLY A 3 12.45 31.17 3.81
N LYS A 4 11.78 31.58 4.88
CA LYS A 4 11.52 30.73 6.03
C LYS A 4 10.97 29.40 5.50
N ARG A 5 11.66 28.28 5.74
CA ARG A 5 11.08 26.96 5.53
C ARG A 5 9.84 26.90 6.41
N ASN A 6 8.67 26.81 5.81
CA ASN A 6 7.46 26.59 6.58
C ASN A 6 7.61 25.24 7.28
N GLU A 7 7.46 25.21 8.59
CA GLU A 7 7.39 23.96 9.35
C GLU A 7 6.20 23.14 8.85
N ILE A 8 6.33 21.82 8.87
CA ILE A 8 5.22 20.92 8.57
C ILE A 8 4.32 20.91 9.81
N GLY A 9 3.10 21.38 9.65
CA GLY A 9 2.00 21.13 10.57
C GLY A 9 1.25 19.89 10.08
N LEU A 10 1.54 18.75 10.70
CA LEU A 10 1.06 17.46 10.26
C LEU A 10 -0.22 17.06 10.98
N ALA A 11 -1.25 16.68 10.23
CA ALA A 11 -2.41 15.96 10.73
C ALA A 11 -2.34 14.48 10.31
N ILE A 12 -2.61 13.56 11.23
CA ILE A 12 -2.75 12.12 10.95
C ILE A 12 -4.17 11.70 11.32
N ILE A 13 -4.91 11.19 10.34
CA ILE A 13 -6.28 10.71 10.49
C ILE A 13 -6.29 9.19 10.40
N GLY A 14 -6.62 8.53 11.52
CA GLY A 14 -6.49 7.10 11.74
C GLY A 14 -5.25 6.76 12.59
N CYS A 15 -5.47 6.31 13.82
CA CYS A 15 -4.43 5.97 14.81
C CYS A 15 -4.21 4.46 14.96
N GLY A 16 -4.58 3.67 13.93
CA GLY A 16 -4.30 2.24 13.85
C GLY A 16 -2.81 1.93 13.73
N THR A 17 -2.46 0.69 13.39
CA THR A 17 -1.05 0.25 13.27
C THR A 17 -0.22 1.16 12.38
N ILE A 18 -0.76 1.52 11.19
CA ILE A 18 -0.03 2.37 10.24
C ILE A 18 0.07 3.81 10.73
N GLY A 19 -1.04 4.40 11.19
CA GLY A 19 -1.04 5.76 11.74
C GLY A 19 -0.09 5.91 12.92
N ARG A 20 0.01 4.89 13.79
CA ARG A 20 0.99 4.86 14.88
C ARG A 20 2.42 4.93 14.37
N ILE A 21 2.78 4.10 13.37
CA ILE A 21 4.13 4.12 12.78
C ILE A 21 4.42 5.49 12.14
N ARG A 22 3.45 6.06 11.42
CA ARG A 22 3.59 7.40 10.81
C ARG A 22 3.78 8.50 11.88
N ALA A 23 3.06 8.42 13.02
CA ALA A 23 3.20 9.37 14.13
C ALA A 23 4.57 9.24 14.83
N GLU A 24 5.06 8.02 15.02
CA GLU A 24 6.40 7.76 15.56
C GLU A 24 7.49 8.34 14.66
N ILE A 25 7.37 8.17 13.34
CA ILE A 25 8.31 8.76 12.36
C ILE A 25 8.22 10.29 12.37
N ALA A 26 7.00 10.85 12.45
CA ALA A 26 6.79 12.29 12.50
C ALA A 26 7.44 12.95 13.72
N ARG A 27 7.29 12.34 14.89
CA ARG A 27 7.93 12.80 16.14
C ARG A 27 9.44 12.96 16.00
N ASP A 28 10.08 12.03 15.29
CA ASP A 28 11.53 11.99 15.15
C ASP A 28 12.03 12.88 14.00
N TYR A 29 11.14 13.46 13.18
CA TYR A 29 11.52 14.29 12.04
C TYR A 29 11.61 15.78 12.42
N PRO A 30 12.78 16.41 12.38
CA PRO A 30 12.95 17.80 12.86
C PRO A 30 12.18 18.87 12.11
N GLY A 31 11.64 18.52 10.94
CA GLY A 31 10.85 19.45 10.13
C GLY A 31 9.35 19.43 10.44
N VAL A 32 8.87 18.49 11.27
CA VAL A 32 7.49 18.49 11.78
C VAL A 32 7.48 19.32 13.05
N GLY A 33 6.91 20.51 12.96
CA GLY A 33 6.85 21.47 14.07
C GLY A 33 5.53 21.39 14.87
N TRP A 34 4.52 20.72 14.32
CA TRP A 34 3.24 20.51 14.97
C TRP A 34 2.62 19.19 14.51
N LEU A 35 2.06 18.42 15.42
CA LEU A 35 1.43 17.12 15.18
C LEU A 35 0.04 17.07 15.78
N GLY A 36 -0.98 16.88 14.96
CA GLY A 36 -2.36 16.61 15.38
C GLY A 36 -2.81 15.22 14.98
N LEU A 37 -3.56 14.55 15.85
CA LEU A 37 -4.08 13.21 15.63
C LEU A 37 -5.61 13.17 15.66
N CYS A 38 -6.20 12.31 14.84
CA CYS A 38 -7.63 12.03 14.86
C CYS A 38 -7.91 10.53 14.76
N ASP A 39 -8.76 10.02 15.64
CA ASP A 39 -9.34 8.67 15.55
C ASP A 39 -10.71 8.63 16.20
N ILE A 40 -11.65 7.93 15.59
CA ILE A 40 -13.00 7.73 16.17
C ILE A 40 -12.98 6.93 17.49
N LYS A 41 -11.93 6.12 17.68
CA LYS A 41 -11.66 5.39 18.93
C LYS A 41 -10.85 6.28 19.86
N GLU A 42 -11.56 7.00 20.72
CA GLU A 42 -10.99 8.05 21.60
C GLU A 42 -9.81 7.55 22.44
N ASP A 43 -9.93 6.37 23.05
CA ASP A 43 -8.88 5.79 23.92
C ASP A 43 -7.62 5.47 23.14
N LEU A 44 -7.77 4.90 21.91
CA LEU A 44 -6.66 4.59 21.01
C LEU A 44 -5.93 5.87 20.60
N GLY A 45 -6.68 6.88 20.17
CA GLY A 45 -6.12 8.14 19.71
C GLY A 45 -5.45 8.93 20.85
N LYS A 46 -6.05 9.02 22.02
CA LYS A 46 -5.46 9.66 23.22
C LYS A 46 -4.15 8.98 23.65
N LYS A 47 -4.15 7.63 23.63
CA LYS A 47 -2.94 6.88 23.94
C LYS A 47 -1.83 7.22 22.96
N LEU A 48 -2.10 7.18 21.65
CA LEU A 48 -1.10 7.52 20.64
C LEU A 48 -0.64 8.98 20.76
N ALA A 49 -1.54 9.92 21.04
CA ALA A 49 -1.18 11.31 21.25
C ALA A 49 -0.21 11.50 22.41
N ALA A 50 -0.43 10.80 23.52
CA ALA A 50 0.50 10.83 24.65
C ALA A 50 1.84 10.18 24.31
N ASP A 51 1.85 9.03 23.63
CA ASP A 51 3.05 8.27 23.28
C ASP A 51 3.92 8.99 22.23
N SER A 52 3.29 9.72 21.29
CA SER A 52 3.97 10.47 20.23
C SER A 52 4.26 11.94 20.58
N GLY A 53 3.74 12.45 21.71
CA GLY A 53 3.87 13.86 22.05
C GLY A 53 3.10 14.78 21.11
N ALA A 54 1.94 14.35 20.59
CA ALA A 54 1.12 15.15 19.70
C ALA A 54 0.56 16.40 20.41
N ASP A 55 0.53 17.51 19.66
CA ASP A 55 0.06 18.81 20.19
C ASP A 55 -1.46 18.90 20.29
N PHE A 56 -2.16 18.06 19.51
CA PHE A 56 -3.62 18.06 19.48
C PHE A 56 -4.19 16.67 19.17
N PHE A 57 -5.34 16.39 19.78
CA PHE A 57 -6.14 15.19 19.51
C PHE A 57 -7.63 15.53 19.43
N THR A 58 -8.33 14.95 18.48
CA THR A 58 -9.79 15.00 18.36
C THR A 58 -10.35 13.71 17.78
N THR A 59 -11.65 13.48 17.95
CA THR A 59 -12.39 12.40 17.27
C THR A 59 -13.06 12.86 15.96
N ASN A 60 -12.91 14.15 15.62
CA ASN A 60 -13.51 14.76 14.44
C ASN A 60 -12.43 15.25 13.46
N TYR A 61 -12.26 14.55 12.33
CA TYR A 61 -11.26 14.92 11.32
C TYR A 61 -11.53 16.30 10.68
N GLU A 62 -12.79 16.74 10.58
CA GLU A 62 -13.10 18.06 10.04
C GLU A 62 -12.60 19.19 10.94
N GLU A 63 -12.62 18.97 12.26
CA GLU A 63 -12.02 19.90 13.21
C GLU A 63 -10.50 19.95 13.03
N LEU A 64 -9.87 18.77 12.87
CA LEU A 64 -8.42 18.68 12.73
C LEU A 64 -7.92 19.38 11.48
N VAL A 65 -8.51 19.10 10.30
CA VAL A 65 -8.04 19.67 9.03
C VAL A 65 -8.28 21.18 8.90
N LYS A 66 -9.19 21.76 9.69
CA LYS A 66 -9.48 23.21 9.72
C LYS A 66 -8.53 24.00 10.63
N ARG A 67 -7.63 23.34 11.35
CA ARG A 67 -6.69 24.03 12.21
C ARG A 67 -5.66 24.82 11.40
N SER A 68 -5.37 26.02 11.83
CA SER A 68 -4.43 26.93 11.15
C SER A 68 -2.99 26.42 11.10
N GLU A 69 -2.64 25.50 12.00
CA GLU A 69 -1.33 24.87 12.07
C GLU A 69 -1.12 23.80 11.00
N VAL A 70 -2.22 23.19 10.48
CA VAL A 70 -2.16 22.08 9.52
C VAL A 70 -1.87 22.58 8.11
N ASN A 71 -0.91 21.94 7.44
CA ASN A 71 -0.61 22.14 6.02
C ASN A 71 -0.34 20.82 5.27
N ALA A 72 -0.24 19.71 6.01
CA ALA A 72 0.00 18.39 5.48
C ALA A 72 -0.86 17.35 6.24
N VAL A 73 -1.45 16.39 5.52
CA VAL A 73 -2.36 15.40 6.10
C VAL A 73 -1.99 14.00 5.64
N ILE A 74 -1.86 13.08 6.61
CA ILE A 74 -1.77 11.64 6.35
C ILE A 74 -3.13 11.01 6.61
N ILE A 75 -3.68 10.29 5.61
CA ILE A 75 -4.90 9.50 5.74
C ILE A 75 -4.50 8.03 5.94
N SER A 76 -4.74 7.49 7.12
CA SER A 76 -4.40 6.12 7.53
C SER A 76 -5.54 5.41 8.27
N THR A 77 -6.76 5.74 7.90
CA THR A 77 -7.99 5.06 8.35
C THR A 77 -8.09 3.65 7.75
N ASP A 78 -9.16 2.94 8.05
CA ASP A 78 -9.51 1.73 7.28
C ASP A 78 -9.79 2.11 5.81
N GLU A 79 -9.49 1.21 4.86
CA GLU A 79 -9.45 1.47 3.41
C GLU A 79 -10.75 2.03 2.84
N ASN A 80 -11.90 1.61 3.37
CA ASN A 80 -13.23 2.10 2.97
C ASN A 80 -13.61 3.47 3.57
N HIS A 81 -12.73 4.07 4.35
CA HIS A 81 -12.95 5.38 4.98
C HIS A 81 -11.94 6.45 4.55
N HIS A 82 -11.20 6.22 3.46
CA HIS A 82 -10.22 7.17 2.94
C HIS A 82 -10.86 8.40 2.30
N MET A 83 -11.96 8.24 1.55
CA MET A 83 -12.52 9.29 0.70
C MET A 83 -12.90 10.55 1.48
N MET A 84 -13.75 10.45 2.50
CA MET A 84 -14.30 11.64 3.15
C MET A 84 -13.25 12.52 3.84
N PRO A 85 -12.31 11.98 4.66
CA PRO A 85 -11.27 12.81 5.24
C PRO A 85 -10.29 13.36 4.19
N THR A 86 -10.06 12.64 3.08
CA THR A 86 -9.26 13.14 1.96
C THR A 86 -9.91 14.37 1.32
N LEU A 87 -11.21 14.29 1.01
CA LEU A 87 -11.95 15.43 0.43
C LEU A 87 -11.94 16.64 1.37
N ALA A 88 -12.15 16.42 2.67
CA ALA A 88 -12.09 17.50 3.66
C ALA A 88 -10.71 18.18 3.73
N ALA A 89 -9.64 17.40 3.59
CA ALA A 89 -8.28 17.96 3.56
C ALA A 89 -7.99 18.72 2.23
N ILE A 90 -8.51 18.24 1.10
CA ILE A 90 -8.42 18.91 -0.21
C ILE A 90 -9.11 20.28 -0.15
N GLU A 91 -10.31 20.38 0.45
CA GLU A 91 -11.04 21.64 0.62
C GLU A 91 -10.26 22.71 1.38
N GLN A 92 -9.32 22.30 2.23
CA GLN A 92 -8.42 23.23 2.94
C GLN A 92 -7.11 23.50 2.19
N GLY A 93 -6.88 22.85 1.04
CA GLY A 93 -5.66 23.02 0.22
C GLY A 93 -4.42 22.32 0.79
N HIS A 94 -4.58 21.32 1.64
CA HIS A 94 -3.46 20.61 2.26
C HIS A 94 -2.77 19.65 1.30
N SER A 95 -1.46 19.46 1.49
CA SER A 95 -0.72 18.35 0.86
C SER A 95 -1.10 17.02 1.50
N LEU A 96 -1.19 15.96 0.70
CA LEU A 96 -1.78 14.69 1.10
C LEU A 96 -0.81 13.52 0.97
N PHE A 97 -0.79 12.68 1.99
CA PHE A 97 -0.31 11.31 1.92
C PHE A 97 -1.49 10.38 2.22
N ILE A 98 -1.91 9.60 1.25
CA ILE A 98 -3.06 8.70 1.40
C ILE A 98 -2.56 7.27 1.43
N GLU A 99 -2.90 6.49 2.46
CA GLU A 99 -2.60 5.07 2.49
C GLU A 99 -3.33 4.33 1.35
N LYS A 100 -2.74 3.24 0.92
CA LYS A 100 -3.31 2.40 -0.15
C LYS A 100 -4.47 1.53 0.39
N PRO A 101 -5.45 1.18 -0.48
CA PRO A 101 -5.73 1.77 -1.79
C PRO A 101 -6.29 3.19 -1.68
N LEU A 102 -6.31 3.93 -2.77
CA LEU A 102 -6.89 5.29 -2.78
C LEU A 102 -8.34 5.31 -2.27
N ALA A 103 -9.12 4.30 -2.65
CA ALA A 103 -10.43 3.92 -2.12
C ALA A 103 -10.66 2.43 -2.40
N THR A 104 -11.76 1.86 -1.92
CA THR A 104 -12.19 0.48 -2.23
C THR A 104 -13.30 0.39 -3.27
N ASP A 105 -13.80 1.53 -3.72
CA ASP A 105 -14.82 1.70 -4.75
C ASP A 105 -14.27 2.57 -5.89
N VAL A 106 -14.56 2.20 -7.15
CA VAL A 106 -13.99 2.87 -8.32
C VAL A 106 -14.53 4.30 -8.51
N LYS A 107 -15.81 4.54 -8.19
CA LYS A 107 -16.42 5.88 -8.28
C LYS A 107 -15.92 6.80 -7.17
N GLU A 108 -15.76 6.26 -5.96
CA GLU A 108 -15.12 6.99 -4.86
C GLU A 108 -13.68 7.37 -5.19
N SER A 109 -12.92 6.42 -5.74
CA SER A 109 -11.54 6.66 -6.17
C SER A 109 -11.45 7.72 -7.28
N GLN A 110 -12.36 7.67 -8.27
CA GLN A 110 -12.45 8.70 -9.32
C GLN A 110 -12.77 10.07 -8.72
N ARG A 111 -13.75 10.14 -7.79
CA ARG A 111 -14.11 11.38 -7.11
C ARG A 111 -12.94 12.01 -6.35
N VAL A 112 -12.14 11.19 -5.67
CA VAL A 112 -10.94 11.66 -4.98
C VAL A 112 -9.91 12.19 -5.98
N LEU A 113 -9.67 11.46 -7.08
CA LEU A 113 -8.75 11.89 -8.14
C LEU A 113 -9.18 13.23 -8.75
N ASP A 114 -10.45 13.35 -9.16
CA ASP A 114 -11.00 14.58 -9.73
C ASP A 114 -10.85 15.77 -8.77
N ALA A 115 -11.08 15.56 -7.49
CA ALA A 115 -10.94 16.61 -6.48
C ALA A 115 -9.47 17.06 -6.30
N ILE A 116 -8.52 16.10 -6.29
CA ILE A 116 -7.08 16.40 -6.22
C ILE A 116 -6.64 17.22 -7.44
N GLU A 117 -7.04 16.80 -8.64
CA GLU A 117 -6.71 17.49 -9.89
C GLU A 117 -7.34 18.88 -9.97
N ALA A 118 -8.61 19.02 -9.61
CA ALA A 118 -9.31 20.30 -9.61
C ALA A 118 -8.71 21.31 -8.62
N ALA A 119 -8.28 20.85 -7.44
CA ALA A 119 -7.69 21.69 -6.42
C ALA A 119 -6.19 21.96 -6.66
N GLY A 120 -5.52 21.13 -7.47
CA GLY A 120 -4.07 21.21 -7.72
C GLY A 120 -3.21 20.98 -6.48
N VAL A 121 -3.71 20.21 -5.50
CA VAL A 121 -2.96 19.87 -4.28
C VAL A 121 -1.95 18.77 -4.56
N ASP A 122 -0.81 18.81 -3.87
CA ASP A 122 0.16 17.73 -3.93
C ASP A 122 -0.35 16.51 -3.15
N ALA A 123 -0.51 15.38 -3.83
CA ALA A 123 -1.03 14.15 -3.25
C ALA A 123 -0.21 12.93 -3.69
N VAL A 124 0.15 12.09 -2.72
CA VAL A 124 0.85 10.83 -2.94
C VAL A 124 0.09 9.67 -2.30
N VAL A 125 0.28 8.45 -2.84
CA VAL A 125 -0.32 7.22 -2.33
C VAL A 125 0.77 6.31 -1.76
N GLY A 126 0.50 5.73 -0.61
CA GLY A 126 1.42 4.94 0.22
C GLY A 126 1.72 3.54 -0.31
N TYR A 127 2.37 3.43 -1.47
CA TYR A 127 2.89 2.16 -1.98
C TYR A 127 4.34 1.96 -1.55
N THR A 128 4.52 1.62 -0.30
CA THR A 128 5.81 1.53 0.41
C THR A 128 6.86 0.67 -0.30
N ASN A 129 6.44 -0.36 -1.05
CA ASN A 129 7.38 -1.21 -1.80
C ASN A 129 8.25 -0.43 -2.79
N ARG A 130 7.80 0.70 -3.33
CA ARG A 130 8.60 1.57 -4.21
C ARG A 130 9.85 2.11 -3.53
N PHE A 131 9.90 2.13 -2.19
CA PHE A 131 11.03 2.58 -1.38
C PHE A 131 11.97 1.45 -0.92
N ARG A 132 11.67 0.20 -1.29
CA ARG A 132 12.59 -0.90 -1.02
C ARG A 132 13.81 -0.81 -1.93
N ARG A 133 14.98 -0.85 -1.34
CA ARG A 133 16.28 -0.63 -2.02
C ARG A 133 16.45 -1.45 -3.30
N ARG A 134 16.02 -2.72 -3.31
CA ARG A 134 16.13 -3.59 -4.48
C ARG A 134 15.25 -3.13 -5.64
N PHE A 135 14.03 -2.66 -5.37
CA PHE A 135 13.14 -2.14 -6.42
C PHE A 135 13.61 -0.80 -6.98
N LEU A 136 14.13 0.10 -6.14
CA LEU A 136 14.79 1.34 -6.60
C LEU A 136 15.99 1.03 -7.52
N ALA A 137 16.80 0.04 -7.14
CA ALA A 137 17.94 -0.38 -7.97
C ALA A 137 17.50 -0.93 -9.32
N VAL A 138 16.43 -1.73 -9.38
CA VAL A 138 15.84 -2.24 -10.62
C VAL A 138 15.27 -1.12 -11.46
N LYS A 139 14.46 -0.22 -10.86
CA LYS A 139 13.87 0.93 -11.57
C LYS A 139 14.94 1.78 -12.24
N GLN A 140 16.07 2.04 -11.57
CA GLN A 140 17.19 2.76 -12.17
C GLN A 140 17.77 2.02 -13.39
N ARG A 141 17.86 0.67 -13.37
CA ARG A 141 18.34 -0.11 -14.52
C ARG A 141 17.38 -0.03 -15.71
N LEU A 142 16.08 -0.03 -15.44
CA LEU A 142 15.07 0.15 -16.50
C LEU A 142 15.14 1.55 -17.11
N ILE A 143 15.21 2.59 -16.29
CA ILE A 143 15.36 3.98 -16.74
C ILE A 143 16.61 4.16 -17.63
N THR A 144 17.70 3.47 -17.29
CA THR A 144 18.95 3.53 -18.08
C THR A 144 19.01 2.56 -19.25
N GLY A 145 17.94 1.81 -19.53
CA GLY A 145 17.80 0.92 -20.68
C GLY A 145 18.70 -0.32 -20.64
N GLN A 146 19.15 -0.77 -19.45
CA GLN A 146 20.13 -1.86 -19.34
C GLN A 146 19.64 -3.22 -19.86
N ILE A 147 18.33 -3.44 -19.88
CA ILE A 147 17.72 -4.66 -20.46
C ILE A 147 16.94 -4.40 -21.75
N GLY A 148 17.04 -3.18 -22.29
CA GLY A 148 16.28 -2.76 -23.48
C GLY A 148 14.80 -2.55 -23.16
N GLU A 149 13.95 -2.78 -24.18
CA GLU A 149 12.50 -2.67 -24.04
C GLU A 149 11.93 -3.86 -23.26
N VAL A 150 11.07 -3.59 -22.27
CA VAL A 150 10.41 -4.65 -21.50
C VAL A 150 9.33 -5.32 -22.36
N THR A 151 9.46 -6.63 -22.56
CA THR A 151 8.52 -7.45 -23.34
C THR A 151 7.62 -8.32 -22.48
N GLY A 152 8.02 -8.58 -21.24
CA GLY A 152 7.21 -9.39 -20.32
C GLY A 152 7.57 -9.18 -18.86
N VAL A 153 6.56 -9.30 -17.99
CA VAL A 153 6.72 -9.30 -16.53
C VAL A 153 5.95 -10.47 -15.94
N ILE A 154 6.58 -11.18 -15.02
CA ILE A 154 5.98 -12.28 -14.28
C ILE A 154 6.00 -11.90 -12.80
N THR A 155 4.84 -11.76 -12.18
CA THR A 155 4.73 -11.39 -10.78
C THR A 155 4.01 -12.48 -9.99
N ARG A 156 4.62 -12.86 -8.88
CA ARG A 156 4.06 -13.82 -7.92
C ARG A 156 4.08 -13.22 -6.52
N ALA A 157 2.92 -13.15 -5.87
CA ALA A 157 2.79 -12.77 -4.48
C ALA A 157 2.07 -13.88 -3.70
N ILE A 158 2.75 -14.47 -2.73
CA ILE A 158 2.18 -15.53 -1.87
C ILE A 158 2.21 -15.03 -0.42
N MET A 159 1.06 -15.15 0.24
CA MET A 159 0.87 -14.69 1.60
C MET A 159 0.33 -15.80 2.49
N ASN A 160 0.70 -15.70 3.75
CA ASN A 160 0.17 -16.52 4.82
C ASN A 160 -1.31 -16.18 5.07
N ARG A 161 -2.16 -17.21 5.27
CA ARG A 161 -3.61 -17.03 5.52
C ARG A 161 -3.96 -16.32 6.83
N MET A 162 -3.00 -16.00 7.67
CA MET A 162 -3.17 -15.17 8.86
C MET A 162 -3.68 -13.77 8.49
N VAL A 163 -3.19 -13.19 7.38
CA VAL A 163 -3.61 -11.86 6.92
C VAL A 163 -5.08 -11.81 6.53
N PRO A 164 -5.58 -12.67 5.61
CA PRO A 164 -7.00 -12.65 5.26
C PRO A 164 -7.90 -13.00 6.45
N ILE A 165 -7.53 -13.96 7.29
CA ILE A 165 -8.33 -14.30 8.47
C ILE A 165 -8.50 -13.08 9.37
N ALA A 166 -7.42 -12.40 9.73
CA ALA A 166 -7.49 -11.19 10.55
C ALA A 166 -8.25 -10.05 9.84
N THR A 167 -8.04 -9.87 8.54
CA THR A 167 -8.71 -8.83 7.76
C THR A 167 -10.21 -9.09 7.68
N VAL A 168 -10.64 -10.31 7.39
CA VAL A 168 -12.06 -10.68 7.31
C VAL A 168 -12.74 -10.63 8.69
N GLN A 169 -12.08 -11.08 9.74
CA GLN A 169 -12.64 -11.04 11.09
C GLN A 169 -12.87 -9.61 11.62
N ARG A 170 -12.02 -8.65 11.23
CA ARG A 170 -12.17 -7.24 11.64
C ARG A 170 -13.35 -6.54 10.97
N THR A 171 -13.89 -7.10 9.90
CA THR A 171 -14.60 -6.29 8.91
C THR A 171 -15.88 -6.88 8.40
N ASN A 172 -16.78 -7.24 9.30
CA ASN A 172 -18.13 -7.74 8.98
C ASN A 172 -18.94 -6.87 7.97
N GLN A 173 -18.38 -5.80 7.43
CA GLN A 173 -19.04 -4.86 6.53
C GLN A 173 -18.15 -4.30 5.41
N ARG A 174 -16.94 -4.84 5.19
CA ARG A 174 -16.10 -4.37 4.06
C ARG A 174 -16.47 -5.13 2.78
N GLU A 175 -16.95 -4.40 1.80
CA GLU A 175 -17.13 -4.89 0.44
C GLU A 175 -15.79 -4.94 -0.31
N ASN A 176 -15.70 -5.79 -1.32
CA ASN A 176 -14.54 -5.90 -2.24
C ASN A 176 -13.20 -6.29 -1.59
N LEU A 177 -13.20 -6.98 -0.45
CA LEU A 177 -11.96 -7.47 0.17
C LEU A 177 -11.49 -8.80 -0.45
N THR A 178 -10.89 -8.71 -1.61
CA THR A 178 -10.27 -9.86 -2.29
C THR A 178 -8.75 -9.87 -2.10
N PRO A 179 -8.06 -10.99 -2.39
CA PRO A 179 -6.61 -11.02 -2.43
C PRO A 179 -6.01 -9.93 -3.32
N MET A 180 -6.68 -9.60 -4.45
CA MET A 180 -6.20 -8.57 -5.37
C MET A 180 -6.29 -7.18 -4.78
N VAL A 181 -7.46 -6.76 -4.29
CA VAL A 181 -7.70 -5.38 -3.80
C VAL A 181 -6.86 -5.08 -2.55
N VAL A 182 -6.78 -6.01 -1.59
CA VAL A 182 -6.10 -5.77 -0.31
C VAL A 182 -4.59 -5.93 -0.42
N SER A 183 -4.13 -6.97 -1.07
CA SER A 183 -2.71 -7.39 -1.06
C SER A 183 -2.08 -7.35 -2.45
N GLY A 184 -2.76 -7.84 -3.45
CA GLY A 184 -2.30 -7.84 -4.85
C GLY A 184 -2.04 -6.44 -5.37
N THR A 185 -2.74 -5.44 -4.84
CA THR A 185 -2.53 -4.02 -5.15
C THR A 185 -1.05 -3.59 -5.02
N HIS A 186 -0.31 -4.10 -4.04
CA HIS A 186 1.12 -3.79 -3.87
C HIS A 186 1.99 -4.40 -4.97
N ALA A 187 1.71 -5.64 -5.36
CA ALA A 187 2.45 -6.33 -6.40
C ALA A 187 2.12 -5.77 -7.79
N LEU A 188 0.85 -5.41 -8.00
CA LEU A 188 0.40 -4.78 -9.23
C LEU A 188 0.99 -3.38 -9.40
N ASP A 189 0.95 -2.54 -8.36
CA ASP A 189 1.59 -1.22 -8.36
C ASP A 189 3.08 -1.32 -8.72
N MET A 190 3.79 -2.23 -8.05
CA MET A 190 5.21 -2.43 -8.31
C MET A 190 5.47 -2.84 -9.77
N SER A 191 4.71 -3.79 -10.30
CA SER A 191 4.86 -4.27 -11.66
C SER A 191 4.54 -3.18 -12.69
N MET A 192 3.45 -2.44 -12.48
CA MET A 192 3.09 -1.31 -13.34
C MET A 192 4.12 -0.17 -13.29
N TRP A 193 4.67 0.12 -12.10
CA TRP A 193 5.75 1.09 -11.97
C TRP A 193 7.04 0.68 -12.69
N LEU A 194 7.35 -0.63 -12.70
CA LEU A 194 8.49 -1.17 -13.45
C LEU A 194 8.23 -1.22 -14.96
N MET A 195 6.96 -1.28 -15.38
CA MET A 195 6.51 -1.22 -16.78
C MET A 195 6.04 0.19 -17.18
N GLU A 196 6.56 1.24 -16.55
CA GLU A 196 6.18 2.62 -16.84
C GLU A 196 6.20 2.91 -18.36
N GLY A 197 5.16 3.61 -18.84
CA GLY A 197 4.96 3.90 -20.25
C GLY A 197 4.09 2.90 -21.01
N LYS A 198 3.79 1.73 -20.41
CA LYS A 198 2.90 0.72 -21.02
C LYS A 198 1.48 0.80 -20.43
N THR A 199 0.49 0.57 -21.28
CA THR A 199 -0.92 0.65 -20.90
C THR A 199 -1.59 -0.71 -21.08
N PRO A 200 -2.20 -1.31 -20.04
CA PRO A 200 -2.98 -2.53 -20.18
C PRO A 200 -4.21 -2.32 -21.05
N VAL A 201 -4.39 -3.17 -22.07
CA VAL A 201 -5.50 -3.15 -23.02
C VAL A 201 -6.45 -4.34 -22.87
N SER A 202 -6.04 -5.40 -22.20
CA SER A 202 -6.93 -6.50 -21.81
C SER A 202 -6.43 -7.24 -20.59
N ILE A 203 -7.34 -8.00 -19.95
CA ILE A 203 -7.09 -8.88 -18.81
C ILE A 203 -7.92 -10.16 -18.92
N TYR A 204 -7.27 -11.30 -18.67
CA TYR A 204 -7.94 -12.56 -18.38
C TYR A 204 -7.47 -13.12 -17.04
N ALA A 205 -8.40 -13.44 -16.15
CA ALA A 205 -8.08 -13.97 -14.82
C ALA A 205 -8.99 -15.11 -14.38
N ARG A 206 -8.50 -15.89 -13.43
CA ARG A 206 -9.22 -16.94 -12.71
C ARG A 206 -8.87 -16.93 -11.24
N SER A 207 -9.88 -17.21 -10.41
CA SER A 207 -9.74 -17.37 -8.95
C SER A 207 -10.28 -18.71 -8.49
N ASN A 208 -9.84 -19.15 -7.32
CA ASN A 208 -10.39 -20.31 -6.63
C ASN A 208 -10.75 -20.00 -5.18
N GLU A 209 -11.56 -20.90 -4.57
CA GLU A 209 -12.05 -20.80 -3.19
C GLU A 209 -12.02 -22.20 -2.56
N LEU A 210 -10.86 -22.66 -2.16
CA LEU A 210 -10.67 -24.01 -1.61
C LEU A 210 -10.35 -23.99 -0.11
N ALA A 211 -9.29 -23.25 0.28
CA ALA A 211 -8.79 -23.23 1.64
C ALA A 211 -9.42 -22.11 2.51
N LEU A 212 -9.94 -21.05 1.89
CA LEU A 212 -10.50 -19.87 2.57
C LEU A 212 -12.01 -19.70 2.36
N SER A 213 -12.68 -20.67 1.74
CA SER A 213 -14.12 -20.64 1.47
C SER A 213 -14.97 -20.39 2.74
N GLN A 214 -14.56 -20.93 3.88
CA GLN A 214 -15.21 -20.72 5.17
C GLN A 214 -15.16 -19.26 5.67
N TYR A 215 -14.26 -18.45 5.12
CA TYR A 215 -14.14 -17.01 5.42
C TYR A 215 -14.79 -16.12 4.37
N GLY A 216 -15.44 -16.72 3.35
CA GLY A 216 -16.12 -15.98 2.29
C GLY A 216 -15.20 -15.18 1.37
N THR A 217 -13.95 -15.60 1.22
CA THR A 217 -12.98 -14.94 0.35
C THR A 217 -12.26 -15.93 -0.58
N LYS A 218 -11.64 -15.39 -1.63
CA LYS A 218 -10.82 -16.16 -2.57
C LYS A 218 -9.51 -16.62 -1.92
N ASP A 219 -9.01 -17.78 -2.36
CA ASP A 219 -7.66 -18.23 -2.03
C ASP A 219 -6.62 -17.52 -2.85
N SER A 220 -6.84 -17.54 -4.16
CA SER A 220 -5.86 -17.07 -5.14
C SER A 220 -6.56 -16.50 -6.37
N THR A 221 -5.90 -15.52 -7.00
CA THR A 221 -6.27 -14.99 -8.31
C THR A 221 -5.04 -15.00 -9.21
N PHE A 222 -5.16 -15.58 -10.40
CA PHE A 222 -4.12 -15.65 -11.44
C PHE A 222 -4.64 -14.97 -12.68
N GLY A 223 -3.84 -14.09 -13.28
CA GLY A 223 -4.24 -13.37 -14.47
C GLY A 223 -3.09 -12.93 -15.36
N VAL A 224 -3.43 -12.60 -16.59
CA VAL A 224 -2.52 -12.07 -17.60
C VAL A 224 -3.12 -10.81 -18.21
N PHE A 225 -2.37 -9.72 -18.12
CA PHE A 225 -2.63 -8.48 -18.84
C PHE A 225 -1.85 -8.48 -20.17
N VAL A 226 -2.45 -7.94 -21.21
CA VAL A 226 -1.79 -7.58 -22.47
C VAL A 226 -1.67 -6.06 -22.50
N MET A 227 -0.48 -5.56 -22.88
CA MET A 227 -0.20 -4.14 -22.98
C MET A 227 -0.47 -3.62 -24.40
N ASP A 228 -0.53 -2.30 -24.55
CA ASP A 228 -0.75 -1.61 -25.83
C ASP A 228 0.34 -1.85 -26.90
N ASP A 229 1.49 -2.34 -26.49
CA ASP A 229 2.62 -2.74 -27.35
C ASP A 229 2.82 -4.26 -27.43
N ASP A 230 1.80 -5.04 -27.10
CA ASP A 230 1.81 -6.51 -27.03
C ASP A 230 2.73 -7.11 -25.94
N ALA A 231 3.36 -6.32 -25.08
CA ALA A 231 4.05 -6.86 -23.90
C ALA A 231 3.05 -7.54 -22.97
N MET A 232 3.49 -8.61 -22.29
CA MET A 232 2.62 -9.38 -21.41
C MET A 232 3.01 -9.24 -19.93
N PHE A 233 2.02 -9.16 -19.06
CA PHE A 233 2.21 -9.12 -17.63
C PHE A 233 1.37 -10.19 -16.94
N SER A 234 2.03 -11.18 -16.35
CA SER A 234 1.36 -12.21 -15.52
C SER A 234 1.36 -11.76 -14.06
N MET A 235 0.17 -11.62 -13.48
CA MET A 235 -0.04 -11.28 -12.07
C MET A 235 -0.68 -12.42 -11.32
N ASN A 236 -0.01 -12.88 -10.26
CA ASN A 236 -0.48 -14.00 -9.46
C ASN A 236 -0.42 -13.64 -7.97
N ILE A 237 -1.53 -13.78 -7.27
CA ILE A 237 -1.66 -13.55 -5.83
C ILE A 237 -2.31 -14.75 -5.15
N SER A 238 -1.81 -15.15 -3.99
CA SER A 238 -2.43 -16.16 -3.14
C SER A 238 -2.38 -15.78 -1.67
N TRP A 239 -3.47 -16.02 -0.98
CA TRP A 239 -3.62 -15.92 0.48
C TRP A 239 -3.63 -17.29 1.15
N ALA A 240 -3.45 -18.37 0.38
CA ALA A 240 -3.71 -19.73 0.84
C ALA A 240 -2.54 -20.39 1.58
N ALA A 241 -1.36 -19.76 1.66
CA ALA A 241 -0.25 -20.34 2.40
C ALA A 241 -0.64 -20.61 3.87
N PRO A 242 -0.29 -21.77 4.43
CA PRO A 242 -0.67 -22.11 5.79
C PRO A 242 -0.04 -21.18 6.82
N VAL A 243 -0.66 -21.03 7.99
CA VAL A 243 -0.18 -20.16 9.08
C VAL A 243 1.24 -20.51 9.54
N VAL A 244 1.63 -21.77 9.40
CA VAL A 244 2.99 -22.26 9.71
C VAL A 244 4.04 -21.82 8.67
N TRP A 245 3.63 -21.24 7.54
CA TRP A 245 4.57 -20.67 6.58
C TRP A 245 5.42 -19.59 7.25
N PRO A 246 6.77 -19.72 7.26
CA PRO A 246 7.63 -18.86 8.06
C PRO A 246 7.72 -17.42 7.53
N GLY A 247 7.46 -17.18 6.25
CA GLY A 247 7.30 -15.83 5.71
C GLY A 247 5.98 -15.24 6.18
N ALA A 248 6.00 -14.13 6.91
CA ALA A 248 4.81 -13.62 7.55
C ALA A 248 3.75 -13.15 6.54
N VAL A 249 4.07 -12.22 5.68
CA VAL A 249 3.04 -11.49 4.96
C VAL A 249 3.23 -11.52 3.45
N TYR A 250 4.45 -11.49 2.96
CA TYR A 250 4.72 -11.41 1.52
C TYR A 250 5.82 -12.35 1.07
N GLY A 251 5.52 -13.16 0.05
CA GLY A 251 6.52 -13.61 -0.89
C GLY A 251 6.27 -12.85 -2.19
N LEU A 252 7.07 -11.85 -2.51
CA LEU A 252 6.96 -11.10 -3.76
C LEU A 252 8.15 -11.44 -4.66
N GLU A 253 7.85 -11.99 -5.82
CA GLU A 253 8.82 -12.31 -6.85
C GLU A 253 8.40 -11.62 -8.14
N ILE A 254 9.33 -10.97 -8.83
CA ILE A 254 9.08 -10.28 -10.08
C ILE A 254 10.22 -10.57 -11.06
N GLY A 255 9.91 -11.32 -12.13
CA GLY A 255 10.79 -11.52 -13.27
C GLY A 255 10.47 -10.49 -14.36
N ILE A 256 11.47 -9.78 -14.87
CA ILE A 256 11.34 -8.77 -15.93
C ILE A 256 12.16 -9.22 -17.12
N ILE A 257 11.52 -9.37 -18.26
CA ILE A 257 12.12 -9.80 -19.51
C ILE A 257 12.18 -8.59 -20.45
N GLY A 258 13.37 -8.24 -20.88
CA GLY A 258 13.60 -7.24 -21.91
C GLY A 258 14.24 -7.86 -23.16
N ASP A 259 14.24 -7.12 -24.26
CA ASP A 259 14.82 -7.56 -25.54
C ASP A 259 16.36 -7.69 -25.49
N LYS A 260 17.01 -7.15 -24.44
CA LYS A 260 18.48 -7.18 -24.25
C LYS A 260 18.91 -7.79 -22.93
N GLY A 261 18.00 -8.24 -22.09
CA GLY A 261 18.37 -8.83 -20.81
C GLY A 261 17.18 -9.20 -19.92
N VAL A 262 17.49 -9.74 -18.77
CA VAL A 262 16.49 -10.17 -17.76
C VAL A 262 16.91 -9.65 -16.41
N ILE A 263 15.94 -9.24 -15.60
CA ILE A 263 16.11 -8.97 -14.16
C ILE A 263 15.16 -9.86 -13.41
N ASP A 264 15.67 -10.58 -12.41
CA ASP A 264 14.85 -11.41 -11.54
C ASP A 264 14.97 -10.91 -10.10
N ILE A 265 13.83 -10.69 -9.47
CA ILE A 265 13.72 -10.15 -8.11
C ILE A 265 13.04 -11.21 -7.26
N GLU A 266 13.79 -11.78 -6.33
CA GLU A 266 13.24 -12.58 -5.25
C GLU A 266 13.20 -11.75 -3.96
N ASP A 267 12.01 -11.39 -3.53
CA ASP A 267 11.77 -10.66 -2.29
C ASP A 267 11.00 -11.54 -1.30
N THR A 268 11.35 -12.83 -1.25
CA THR A 268 10.66 -13.84 -0.45
C THR A 268 11.21 -14.00 0.96
N HIS A 269 12.02 -13.07 1.43
CA HIS A 269 12.41 -13.01 2.84
C HIS A 269 13.41 -14.08 3.30
N ARG A 270 14.10 -14.74 2.37
CA ARG A 270 15.13 -15.73 2.71
C ARG A 270 16.48 -15.12 3.08
N ASP A 271 16.58 -13.80 3.13
CA ASP A 271 17.81 -13.09 3.44
C ASP A 271 18.29 -13.36 4.86
N LEU A 272 17.35 -13.52 5.81
CA LEU A 272 17.66 -13.72 7.21
C LEU A 272 16.69 -14.74 7.84
N ILE A 273 17.22 -15.91 8.16
CA ILE A 273 16.47 -17.00 8.76
C ILE A 273 16.88 -17.14 10.22
N LEU A 274 15.92 -17.07 11.12
CA LEU A 274 16.08 -17.43 12.52
C LEU A 274 15.52 -18.82 12.74
N ALA A 275 16.33 -19.72 13.28
CA ALA A 275 15.89 -21.00 13.83
C ALA A 275 16.25 -21.03 15.32
N THR A 276 15.28 -21.26 16.20
CA THR A 276 15.46 -21.14 17.66
C THR A 276 14.52 -22.05 18.42
N GLU A 277 14.95 -22.50 19.58
CA GLU A 277 14.08 -23.23 20.53
C GLU A 277 13.09 -22.32 21.26
N VAL A 278 13.33 -21.01 21.26
CA VAL A 278 12.41 -20.01 21.85
C VAL A 278 11.32 -19.68 20.83
N PRO A 279 10.05 -19.93 21.12
CA PRO A 279 8.97 -19.62 20.21
C PRO A 279 8.96 -18.12 19.83
N GLN A 280 8.86 -17.83 18.54
CA GLN A 280 8.82 -16.48 18.02
C GLN A 280 7.38 -16.05 17.72
N GLY A 281 7.04 -14.82 18.07
CA GLY A 281 5.74 -14.22 17.76
C GLY A 281 5.53 -13.87 16.27
N GLY A 282 6.61 -13.98 15.46
CA GLY A 282 6.62 -13.54 14.06
C GLY A 282 6.70 -12.02 13.89
N GLY A 283 7.24 -11.56 12.76
CA GLY A 283 7.47 -10.12 12.51
C GLY A 283 6.18 -9.30 12.47
N TYR A 284 5.20 -9.71 11.69
CA TYR A 284 3.86 -9.09 11.64
C TYR A 284 2.80 -10.07 12.12
N VAL A 285 2.17 -9.74 13.22
CA VAL A 285 0.96 -10.42 13.70
C VAL A 285 -0.16 -9.38 13.72
N PRO A 286 -1.24 -9.57 12.95
CA PRO A 286 -2.36 -8.65 12.98
C PRO A 286 -2.94 -8.51 14.40
N ASP A 287 -3.41 -7.32 14.77
CA ASP A 287 -4.02 -7.10 16.08
C ASP A 287 -5.19 -8.06 16.32
N GLY A 288 -5.23 -8.67 17.48
CA GLY A 288 -6.27 -9.63 17.88
C GLY A 288 -6.09 -11.05 17.32
N PHE A 289 -5.02 -11.31 16.55
CA PHE A 289 -4.68 -12.65 16.10
C PHE A 289 -3.64 -13.30 17.04
N THR A 290 -3.95 -14.52 17.52
CA THR A 290 -2.99 -15.34 18.27
C THR A 290 -2.69 -16.59 17.43
N PRO A 291 -1.43 -16.81 17.01
CA PRO A 291 -1.07 -18.03 16.30
C PRO A 291 -1.35 -19.29 17.14
N GLU A 292 -2.03 -20.26 16.56
CA GLU A 292 -2.31 -21.54 17.24
C GLU A 292 -1.05 -22.36 17.56
N TYR A 293 0.00 -22.13 16.77
CA TYR A 293 1.25 -22.87 16.89
C TYR A 293 2.44 -21.94 17.04
N PRO A 294 3.36 -22.23 17.99
CA PRO A 294 4.60 -21.46 18.10
C PRO A 294 5.48 -21.70 16.87
N ARG A 295 6.08 -20.63 16.38
CA ARG A 295 7.06 -20.68 15.29
C ARG A 295 8.47 -20.80 15.85
N HIS A 296 9.22 -21.78 15.37
CA HIS A 296 10.62 -22.00 15.71
C HIS A 296 11.58 -21.64 14.57
N VAL A 297 11.01 -21.40 13.38
CA VAL A 297 11.71 -20.88 12.20
C VAL A 297 10.96 -19.67 11.69
N ASP A 298 11.65 -18.57 11.49
CA ASP A 298 11.08 -17.33 10.95
C ASP A 298 12.02 -16.68 9.95
N PHE A 299 11.44 -15.94 9.01
CA PHE A 299 12.14 -15.05 8.09
C PHE A 299 12.05 -13.63 8.66
N LEU A 300 13.14 -13.16 9.29
CA LEU A 300 13.11 -11.98 10.12
C LEU A 300 12.81 -10.69 9.36
N THR A 301 13.16 -10.62 8.07
CA THR A 301 12.93 -9.45 7.22
C THR A 301 11.66 -9.53 6.40
N SER A 302 10.71 -10.37 6.80
CA SER A 302 9.50 -10.66 6.03
C SER A 302 8.45 -9.54 6.04
N TYR A 303 8.56 -8.56 6.92
CA TYR A 303 7.62 -7.43 6.92
C TYR A 303 8.11 -6.33 5.96
N PRO A 304 7.44 -6.14 4.81
CA PRO A 304 7.94 -5.26 3.76
C PRO A 304 7.99 -3.78 4.15
N ALA A 305 7.24 -3.36 5.15
CA ALA A 305 7.26 -1.98 5.62
C ALA A 305 8.52 -1.61 6.41
N GLY A 306 9.14 -2.59 7.08
CA GLY A 306 10.38 -2.39 7.86
C GLY A 306 10.42 -3.20 9.14
N ASP A 307 11.40 -2.93 9.97
CA ASP A 307 11.69 -3.61 11.22
C ASP A 307 11.87 -2.63 12.39
N ILE A 308 11.81 -3.15 13.61
CA ILE A 308 12.07 -2.38 14.83
C ILE A 308 13.51 -2.61 15.28
N TYR A 309 14.26 -1.53 15.47
CA TYR A 309 15.56 -1.54 16.12
C TYR A 309 15.55 -0.52 17.27
N ASP A 310 15.87 -0.98 18.46
CA ASP A 310 15.90 -0.17 19.69
C ASP A 310 14.63 0.68 19.91
N GLY A 311 13.47 0.03 19.72
CA GLY A 311 12.15 0.67 19.88
C GLY A 311 11.73 1.63 18.76
N GLN A 312 12.55 1.82 17.74
CA GLN A 312 12.25 2.69 16.60
C GLN A 312 11.97 1.88 15.33
N PHE A 313 11.07 2.38 14.51
CA PHE A 313 10.75 1.77 13.23
C PHE A 313 11.73 2.22 12.14
N TRP A 314 12.35 1.25 11.44
CA TRP A 314 13.33 1.46 10.36
C TRP A 314 12.90 0.74 9.09
N GLY A 315 13.34 1.24 7.94
CA GLY A 315 13.12 0.62 6.64
C GLY A 315 12.20 1.42 5.71
N PRO A 316 11.64 0.76 4.69
CA PRO A 316 10.99 1.43 3.56
C PRO A 316 9.88 2.43 3.95
N MET A 317 9.07 2.14 4.95
CA MET A 317 8.00 3.06 5.37
C MET A 317 8.57 4.34 6.00
N ARG A 318 9.68 4.24 6.75
CA ARG A 318 10.38 5.43 7.26
C ARG A 318 11.00 6.24 6.13
N GLU A 319 11.63 5.57 5.16
CA GLU A 319 12.20 6.23 3.98
C GLU A 319 11.12 6.90 3.15
N GLU A 320 10.00 6.25 2.92
CA GLU A 320 8.83 6.79 2.23
C GLU A 320 8.30 8.05 2.92
N THR A 321 8.03 7.98 4.22
CA THR A 321 7.49 9.10 4.99
C THR A 321 8.46 10.30 4.97
N ASN A 322 9.74 10.05 5.21
CA ASN A 322 10.76 11.10 5.20
C ASN A 322 10.95 11.70 3.81
N ALA A 323 10.87 10.90 2.74
CA ALA A 323 10.92 11.38 1.36
C ALA A 323 9.72 12.29 1.05
N TRP A 324 8.53 11.97 1.57
CA TRP A 324 7.38 12.87 1.43
C TRP A 324 7.60 14.19 2.16
N TYR A 325 8.11 14.17 3.40
CA TYR A 325 8.46 15.42 4.10
C TYR A 325 9.49 16.25 3.33
N GLN A 326 10.51 15.61 2.75
CA GLN A 326 11.49 16.31 1.91
C GLN A 326 10.82 16.90 0.64
N ARG A 327 9.89 16.17 0.02
CA ARG A 327 9.11 16.66 -1.11
C ARG A 327 8.32 17.92 -0.74
N LEU A 328 7.68 17.96 0.41
CA LEU A 328 6.94 19.14 0.89
C LEU A 328 7.82 20.38 1.03
N TYR A 329 9.10 20.21 1.40
CA TYR A 329 10.04 21.32 1.53
C TYR A 329 10.67 21.75 0.22
N THR A 330 10.94 20.84 -0.68
CA THR A 330 11.84 21.06 -1.82
C THR A 330 11.13 21.01 -3.16
N GLY A 331 9.92 20.44 -3.22
CA GLY A 331 9.22 20.12 -4.48
C GLY A 331 9.93 19.06 -5.32
N MET A 332 10.87 18.30 -4.73
CA MET A 332 11.59 17.26 -5.47
C MET A 332 10.68 16.12 -5.87
N ASN A 333 10.95 15.49 -7.01
CA ASN A 333 10.30 14.25 -7.39
C ASN A 333 10.78 13.10 -6.48
N THR A 334 9.85 12.29 -6.06
CA THR A 334 10.07 11.13 -5.19
C THR A 334 9.44 9.88 -5.80
N PRO A 335 9.84 8.67 -5.41
CA PRO A 335 9.28 7.42 -5.93
C PRO A 335 7.79 7.17 -5.59
N HIS A 336 7.14 8.04 -4.84
CA HIS A 336 5.73 7.87 -4.47
C HIS A 336 4.82 7.70 -5.69
N ALA A 337 3.79 6.88 -5.52
CA ALA A 337 2.71 6.83 -6.48
C ALA A 337 1.88 8.11 -6.44
N THR A 338 1.48 8.58 -7.60
CA THR A 338 0.50 9.66 -7.75
C THR A 338 -0.92 9.15 -7.46
N ALA A 339 -1.86 10.06 -7.23
CA ALA A 339 -3.29 9.70 -7.10
C ALA A 339 -3.83 9.01 -8.36
N ALA A 340 -3.39 9.45 -9.55
CA ALA A 340 -3.77 8.83 -10.83
C ALA A 340 -3.25 7.38 -10.94
N GLU A 341 -2.00 7.11 -10.53
CA GLU A 341 -1.49 5.74 -10.45
C GLU A 341 -2.25 4.90 -9.42
N GLY A 342 -2.58 5.47 -8.26
CA GLY A 342 -3.39 4.81 -7.23
C GLY A 342 -4.80 4.44 -7.74
N HIS A 343 -5.46 5.35 -8.45
CA HIS A 343 -6.75 5.09 -9.10
C HIS A 343 -6.63 4.02 -10.18
N LYS A 344 -5.66 4.14 -11.11
CA LYS A 344 -5.40 3.13 -12.15
C LYS A 344 -5.16 1.76 -11.54
N ASN A 345 -4.42 1.69 -10.44
CA ASN A 345 -4.13 0.44 -9.76
C ASN A 345 -5.41 -0.22 -9.18
N LEU A 346 -6.32 0.58 -8.60
CA LEU A 346 -7.62 0.06 -8.15
C LEU A 346 -8.44 -0.49 -9.32
N LEU A 347 -8.53 0.26 -10.43
CA LEU A 347 -9.24 -0.21 -11.63
C LEU A 347 -8.71 -1.55 -12.14
N LEU A 348 -7.40 -1.72 -12.20
CA LEU A 348 -6.77 -2.96 -12.67
C LEU A 348 -6.97 -4.13 -11.70
N THR A 349 -6.90 -3.90 -10.39
CA THR A 349 -7.18 -4.96 -9.39
C THR A 349 -8.63 -5.43 -9.49
N MET A 350 -9.57 -4.51 -9.62
CA MET A 350 -10.99 -4.84 -9.76
C MET A 350 -11.33 -5.45 -11.11
N ALA A 351 -10.70 -5.01 -12.21
CA ALA A 351 -10.85 -5.65 -13.52
C ALA A 351 -10.37 -7.10 -13.51
N MET A 352 -9.30 -7.39 -12.77
CA MET A 352 -8.82 -8.77 -12.61
C MET A 352 -9.82 -9.65 -11.86
N ASP A 353 -10.42 -9.14 -10.77
CA ASP A 353 -11.47 -9.84 -10.05
C ASP A 353 -12.75 -10.02 -10.89
N LEU A 354 -13.13 -8.99 -11.65
CA LEU A 354 -14.28 -9.02 -12.54
C LEU A 354 -14.10 -10.03 -13.69
N SER A 355 -12.94 -10.05 -14.34
CA SER A 355 -12.59 -11.05 -15.35
C SER A 355 -12.71 -12.47 -14.80
N SER A 356 -12.21 -12.68 -13.57
CA SER A 356 -12.33 -13.96 -12.89
C SER A 356 -13.78 -14.35 -12.61
N ALA A 357 -14.62 -13.40 -12.18
CA ALA A 357 -16.04 -13.64 -11.87
C ALA A 357 -16.84 -13.97 -13.11
N ARG A 358 -16.61 -13.23 -14.21
CA ARG A 358 -17.28 -13.46 -15.51
C ARG A 358 -16.71 -14.65 -16.26
N GLY A 359 -15.47 -15.02 -16.01
CA GLY A 359 -14.78 -16.12 -16.67
C GLY A 359 -14.38 -15.82 -18.12
N GLU A 360 -14.22 -14.55 -18.45
CA GLU A 360 -13.90 -14.05 -19.79
C GLU A 360 -12.77 -13.02 -19.79
N GLU A 361 -12.19 -12.78 -20.96
CA GLU A 361 -11.27 -11.69 -21.20
C GLU A 361 -12.03 -10.36 -21.24
N LEU A 362 -11.55 -9.37 -20.49
CA LEU A 362 -12.07 -8.01 -20.51
C LEU A 362 -11.15 -7.11 -21.32
N LYS A 363 -11.72 -6.26 -22.17
CA LYS A 363 -11.01 -5.16 -22.83
C LYS A 363 -10.93 -3.97 -21.89
N LEU A 364 -9.78 -3.30 -21.88
CA LEU A 364 -9.52 -2.15 -21.01
C LEU A 364 -9.31 -0.87 -21.85
N PRO A 365 -9.66 0.31 -21.33
CA PRO A 365 -10.35 0.52 -20.04
C PRO A 365 -11.83 0.11 -20.08
N LEU A 366 -12.39 -0.21 -18.92
CA LEU A 366 -13.83 -0.37 -18.72
C LEU A 366 -14.46 0.97 -18.34
N ASP A 367 -15.74 1.16 -18.66
CA ASP A 367 -16.51 2.24 -18.05
C ASP A 367 -16.71 1.98 -16.55
N LEU A 368 -16.76 3.04 -15.72
CA LEU A 368 -16.86 2.89 -14.27
C LEU A 368 -18.08 2.07 -13.83
N ASP A 369 -19.17 2.12 -14.57
CA ASP A 369 -20.38 1.34 -14.26
C ASP A 369 -20.21 -0.16 -14.52
N GLU A 370 -19.28 -0.57 -15.38
CA GLU A 370 -19.02 -1.98 -15.70
C GLU A 370 -18.30 -2.75 -14.58
N TYR A 371 -17.70 -2.03 -13.61
CA TYR A 371 -17.06 -2.64 -12.43
C TYR A 371 -18.08 -3.16 -11.41
N TYR A 372 -19.35 -2.80 -11.53
CA TYR A 372 -20.40 -3.29 -10.64
C TYR A 372 -21.11 -4.48 -11.30
N LEU A 373 -21.16 -5.62 -10.59
CA LEU A 373 -21.82 -6.86 -11.04
C LEU A 373 -23.33 -6.81 -10.81
#